data_82b63941e41adedf09d74976c503e036
#
_entry.id   82b63941e41adedf09d74976c503e036
#
_cell.length_a   1.000
_cell.length_b   1.000
_cell.length_c   1.000
_cell.angle_alpha   90.00
_cell.angle_beta   90.00
_cell.angle_gamma   90.00
#
_symmetry.space_group_name_H-M   'P 1'
#
loop_
_entity.id
_entity.type
_entity.pdbx_description
1 polymer ?
#
loop_
_entity_poly.entity_id
_entity_poly.type
_entity_poly.pdbx_seq_one_letter_code
_entity_poly.pdbx_strand_id
1 'polypeptide(L)'
;MKRITLVLGLFLLVSLAVVAQIRGNEIVVQVQPNHANWNYRLGEEAIFNVAVLKNGCPLPQAKVDIEAGPVMYADVKRSGVVLKDGTTTWKGTMKTAGFYRLKVWAHVGEKTYEGLCTVGYAPETLQPTDNCPADFDQFWADAYKKASNYPLDAHRRLLPERCTERVQVYEVSFNGLNPGNRIYGILCIPTAYKDKRPALLRVPGAGVRPYQGDIEQANIGAITLEIGVHGIPVTMPQQVYDDLLHGALNGYWEANLDNRDQMAYKRIFIGALRAVDYLTQLPEWNGRELGVTGASQGGMLSLVCGALHPAVTFVGVVHPAMCDLTASLHGKACGWPHYFYGQKQPDAKKVATSGYYDGVNFARRLTIPCWFSFGYNDEVVPPNSAYAAYNVTQGQRTLKLYPATGHFWFQEQWEEWREWLRKQLKKPHPQPLSKGRGE
;
A
#
# COMPACT_ATOMS: atom_id res chain seq x y z
N MET A 1 -48.15 18.83 40.22
CA MET A 1 -47.57 18.09 39.11
C MET A 1 -46.83 19.04 38.17
N LYS A 2 -45.73 19.67 38.56
CA LYS A 2 -44.89 20.55 37.71
C LYS A 2 -43.48 20.69 38.29
N ARG A 3 -42.79 19.59 38.59
CA ARG A 3 -41.37 19.65 39.04
C ARG A 3 -40.50 18.45 38.65
N ILE A 4 -40.91 17.63 37.66
CA ILE A 4 -40.14 16.42 37.26
C ILE A 4 -39.54 16.58 35.85
N THR A 5 -39.84 17.63 35.09
CA THR A 5 -39.43 17.77 33.69
C THR A 5 -38.12 18.56 33.50
N LEU A 6 -37.45 19.01 34.57
CA LEU A 6 -36.22 19.84 34.44
C LEU A 6 -34.91 19.10 34.75
N VAL A 7 -34.96 17.84 35.15
CA VAL A 7 -33.72 17.07 35.48
C VAL A 7 -33.25 16.16 34.34
N LEU A 8 -34.11 15.83 33.39
CA LEU A 8 -33.71 15.02 32.22
C LEU A 8 -33.00 15.80 31.10
N GLY A 9 -33.06 17.14 31.11
CA GLY A 9 -32.42 17.99 30.09
C GLY A 9 -30.91 18.25 30.31
N LEU A 10 -30.40 17.98 31.53
CA LEU A 10 -28.99 18.30 31.86
C LEU A 10 -28.02 17.14 31.70
N PHE A 11 -28.52 15.93 31.46
CA PHE A 11 -27.67 14.74 31.24
C PHE A 11 -27.32 14.46 29.78
N LEU A 12 -27.93 15.18 28.83
CA LEU A 12 -27.69 14.99 27.38
C LEU A 12 -26.67 15.98 26.79
N LEU A 13 -26.10 16.90 27.58
CA LEU A 13 -25.11 17.88 27.08
C LEU A 13 -23.68 17.65 27.56
N VAL A 14 -23.39 16.55 28.24
CA VAL A 14 -22.03 16.22 28.72
C VAL A 14 -21.30 15.16 27.85
N SER A 15 -21.95 14.63 26.83
CA SER A 15 -21.36 13.54 26.00
C SER A 15 -20.71 13.96 24.68
N LEU A 16 -20.45 15.25 24.44
CA LEU A 16 -19.84 15.71 23.16
C LEU A 16 -18.52 16.47 23.31
N ALA A 17 -17.85 16.37 24.43
CA ALA A 17 -16.47 16.80 24.55
C ALA A 17 -15.56 15.59 24.80
N VAL A 18 -15.56 14.62 23.88
CA VAL A 18 -14.36 13.79 23.72
C VAL A 18 -13.33 14.69 23.04
N VAL A 19 -12.67 15.53 23.83
CA VAL A 19 -11.40 16.10 23.47
C VAL A 19 -10.52 14.89 23.18
N ALA A 20 -10.17 14.70 21.92
CA ALA A 20 -9.15 13.73 21.54
C ALA A 20 -7.88 14.14 22.29
N GLN A 21 -7.67 13.56 23.48
CA GLN A 21 -6.38 13.66 24.15
C GLN A 21 -5.35 13.10 23.19
N ILE A 22 -4.43 13.95 22.78
CA ILE A 22 -3.22 13.49 22.07
C ILE A 22 -2.54 12.52 23.04
N ARG A 23 -2.74 11.21 22.80
CA ARG A 23 -2.05 10.15 23.56
C ARG A 23 -0.62 10.07 23.05
N GLY A 24 0.22 10.98 23.49
CA GLY A 24 1.67 10.89 23.35
C GLY A 24 2.25 9.99 24.44
N ASN A 25 3.39 9.38 24.18
CA ASN A 25 4.18 8.73 25.22
C ASN A 25 4.84 9.80 26.09
N GLU A 26 4.96 9.54 27.41
CA GLU A 26 5.74 10.39 28.33
C GLU A 26 7.19 10.52 27.88
N ILE A 27 7.75 9.43 27.33
CA ILE A 27 9.09 9.39 26.75
C ILE A 27 8.98 9.35 25.23
N VAL A 28 9.71 10.22 24.55
CA VAL A 28 9.80 10.28 23.10
C VAL A 28 11.27 10.28 22.69
N VAL A 29 11.65 9.40 21.78
CA VAL A 29 12.96 9.45 21.13
C VAL A 29 12.78 10.14 19.78
N GLN A 30 13.34 11.32 19.66
CA GLN A 30 13.26 12.15 18.49
C GLN A 30 14.54 12.01 17.66
N VAL A 31 14.42 11.72 16.37
CA VAL A 31 15.53 11.64 15.42
C VAL A 31 15.18 12.46 14.20
N GLN A 32 15.93 13.52 13.92
CA GLN A 32 15.62 14.49 12.87
C GLN A 32 16.84 14.76 12.00
N PRO A 33 16.70 14.77 10.65
CA PRO A 33 17.81 15.13 9.77
C PRO A 33 17.94 16.66 9.68
N ASN A 34 19.10 17.12 9.27
CA ASN A 34 19.35 18.56 9.07
C ASN A 34 18.76 19.11 7.76
N HIS A 35 18.31 18.26 6.82
CA HIS A 35 17.62 18.66 5.60
C HIS A 35 16.12 18.45 5.72
N ALA A 36 15.32 19.48 5.46
CA ALA A 36 13.86 19.42 5.56
C ALA A 36 13.21 18.46 4.54
N ASN A 37 13.83 18.24 3.38
CA ASN A 37 13.37 17.31 2.36
C ASN A 37 13.89 15.87 2.54
N TRP A 38 14.72 15.62 3.55
CA TRP A 38 15.34 14.33 3.89
C TRP A 38 16.20 13.71 2.77
N ASN A 39 16.67 14.50 1.79
CA ASN A 39 17.47 14.03 0.67
C ASN A 39 18.86 14.65 0.66
N TYR A 40 19.84 13.87 0.24
CA TYR A 40 21.26 14.19 0.22
C TYR A 40 21.88 13.75 -1.11
N ARG A 41 22.98 14.41 -1.47
CA ARG A 41 23.83 13.99 -2.62
C ARG A 41 24.72 12.83 -2.17
N LEU A 42 25.17 12.03 -3.14
CA LEU A 42 26.15 10.98 -2.86
C LEU A 42 27.43 11.58 -2.25
N GLY A 43 27.89 11.01 -1.14
CA GLY A 43 29.05 11.47 -0.39
C GLY A 43 28.81 12.66 0.53
N GLU A 44 27.64 13.29 0.49
CA GLU A 44 27.26 14.34 1.44
C GLU A 44 27.06 13.77 2.84
N GLU A 45 27.41 14.54 3.88
CA GLU A 45 27.21 14.13 5.27
C GLU A 45 25.80 14.52 5.76
N ALA A 46 24.96 13.52 6.04
CA ALA A 46 23.71 13.74 6.75
C ALA A 46 23.97 13.88 8.24
N ILE A 47 23.42 14.92 8.86
CA ILE A 47 23.51 15.16 10.29
C ILE A 47 22.13 14.89 10.90
N PHE A 48 22.08 13.95 11.84
CA PHE A 48 20.86 13.62 12.58
C PHE A 48 20.95 14.22 13.99
N ASN A 49 19.96 15.00 14.37
CA ASN A 49 19.78 15.47 15.74
C ASN A 49 18.95 14.44 16.50
N VAL A 50 19.48 13.93 17.59
CA VAL A 50 18.84 12.93 18.45
C VAL A 50 18.51 13.56 19.79
N ALA A 51 17.28 13.40 20.27
CA ALA A 51 16.86 13.82 21.60
C ALA A 51 16.00 12.73 22.26
N VAL A 52 16.29 12.40 23.49
CA VAL A 52 15.40 11.62 24.35
C VAL A 52 14.66 12.61 25.25
N LEU A 53 13.35 12.67 25.09
CA LEU A 53 12.51 13.66 25.78
C LEU A 53 11.62 12.97 26.81
N LYS A 54 11.51 13.57 28.00
CA LYS A 54 10.49 13.25 28.99
C LYS A 54 9.57 14.46 29.14
N ASN A 55 8.27 14.28 28.91
CA ASN A 55 7.29 15.37 28.96
C ASN A 55 7.69 16.58 28.08
N GLY A 56 8.31 16.33 26.91
CA GLY A 56 8.78 17.35 25.99
C GLY A 56 10.12 18.02 26.32
N CYS A 57 10.76 17.68 27.45
CA CYS A 57 12.05 18.21 27.85
C CYS A 57 13.16 17.16 27.71
N PRO A 58 14.38 17.53 27.30
CA PRO A 58 15.49 16.59 27.24
C PRO A 58 15.68 15.84 28.56
N LEU A 59 15.88 14.52 28.49
CA LEU A 59 16.11 13.64 29.63
C LEU A 59 17.61 13.45 29.83
N PRO A 60 18.27 14.15 30.82
CA PRO A 60 19.68 14.00 31.07
C PRO A 60 20.04 12.57 31.49
N GLN A 61 21.27 12.13 31.14
CA GLN A 61 21.77 10.79 31.43
C GLN A 61 20.95 9.65 30.80
N ALA A 62 20.18 9.94 29.74
CA ALA A 62 19.46 8.91 29.01
C ALA A 62 20.46 7.89 28.43
N LYS A 63 20.20 6.60 28.65
CA LYS A 63 20.97 5.49 28.09
C LYS A 63 20.31 5.00 26.81
N VAL A 64 21.08 4.95 25.72
CA VAL A 64 20.55 4.56 24.42
C VAL A 64 21.40 3.49 23.74
N ASP A 65 20.75 2.67 22.91
CA ASP A 65 21.38 1.87 21.88
C ASP A 65 21.16 2.52 20.52
N ILE A 66 22.15 2.41 19.64
CA ILE A 66 22.14 3.06 18.32
C ILE A 66 22.49 2.01 17.27
N GLU A 67 21.69 1.96 16.20
CA GLU A 67 21.98 1.24 14.97
C GLU A 67 21.90 2.20 13.79
N ALA A 68 22.93 2.18 12.92
CA ALA A 68 23.01 3.09 11.80
C ALA A 68 23.63 2.43 10.56
N GLY A 69 23.22 2.85 9.37
CA GLY A 69 23.76 2.35 8.12
C GLY A 69 22.70 2.26 7.00
N PRO A 70 23.04 1.61 5.88
CA PRO A 70 22.09 1.35 4.82
C PRO A 70 20.88 0.57 5.32
N VAL A 71 19.68 0.92 4.83
CA VAL A 71 18.43 0.23 5.21
C VAL A 71 18.56 -1.27 5.01
N MET A 72 18.16 -2.06 6.01
CA MET A 72 18.34 -3.52 6.16
C MET A 72 19.79 -3.99 6.34
N TYR A 73 20.80 -3.15 6.17
CA TYR A 73 22.22 -3.51 6.23
C TYR A 73 23.01 -2.53 7.11
N ALA A 74 22.46 -2.26 8.31
CA ALA A 74 23.15 -1.40 9.27
C ALA A 74 24.54 -1.97 9.59
N ASP A 75 25.57 -1.13 9.45
CA ASP A 75 26.99 -1.49 9.62
C ASP A 75 27.58 -0.95 10.92
N VAL A 76 26.85 -0.08 11.62
CA VAL A 76 27.26 0.46 12.92
C VAL A 76 26.22 0.11 13.98
N LYS A 77 26.70 -0.50 15.09
CA LYS A 77 25.90 -0.76 16.30
C LYS A 77 26.65 -0.27 17.53
N ARG A 78 26.00 0.50 18.38
CA ARG A 78 26.53 0.97 19.66
C ARG A 78 25.50 0.76 20.75
N SER A 79 25.92 0.16 21.88
CA SER A 79 25.03 -0.08 23.01
C SER A 79 25.49 0.68 24.24
N GLY A 80 24.51 1.07 25.06
CA GLY A 80 24.75 1.70 26.34
C GLY A 80 25.37 3.10 26.26
N VAL A 81 25.16 3.84 25.17
CA VAL A 81 25.63 5.22 25.02
C VAL A 81 24.85 6.13 25.97
N VAL A 82 25.54 6.91 26.78
CA VAL A 82 24.93 7.85 27.74
C VAL A 82 24.86 9.24 27.11
N LEU A 83 23.65 9.77 26.99
CA LEU A 83 23.39 11.13 26.53
C LEU A 83 23.38 12.08 27.73
N LYS A 84 24.51 12.79 27.99
CA LYS A 84 24.69 13.63 29.18
C LYS A 84 23.53 14.63 29.35
N ASP A 85 23.18 15.34 28.29
CA ASP A 85 22.14 16.36 28.28
C ASP A 85 20.83 15.86 27.60
N GLY A 86 20.66 14.53 27.45
CA GLY A 86 19.53 13.93 26.78
C GLY A 86 19.55 14.09 25.26
N THR A 87 20.61 14.67 24.69
CA THR A 87 20.76 14.94 23.27
C THR A 87 22.10 14.49 22.71
N THR A 88 22.15 14.23 21.39
CA THR A 88 23.40 13.98 20.65
C THR A 88 23.20 14.25 19.17
N THR A 89 24.29 14.23 18.41
CA THR A 89 24.25 14.24 16.96
C THR A 89 24.88 12.97 16.41
N TRP A 90 24.33 12.49 15.27
CA TRP A 90 24.90 11.40 14.50
C TRP A 90 25.20 11.88 13.09
N LYS A 91 26.25 11.34 12.48
CA LYS A 91 26.65 11.64 11.11
C LYS A 91 26.66 10.38 10.29
N GLY A 92 26.09 10.44 9.09
CA GLY A 92 26.07 9.34 8.15
C GLY A 92 26.30 9.80 6.72
N THR A 93 26.77 8.91 5.86
CA THR A 93 26.96 9.19 4.44
C THR A 93 26.81 7.92 3.63
N MET A 94 26.43 8.07 2.36
CA MET A 94 26.42 6.97 1.37
C MET A 94 27.12 7.38 0.09
N LYS A 95 27.83 6.43 -0.52
CA LYS A 95 28.52 6.60 -1.82
C LYS A 95 27.72 6.07 -3.00
N THR A 96 26.63 5.35 -2.74
CA THR A 96 25.72 4.76 -3.73
C THR A 96 24.29 5.21 -3.45
N ALA A 97 23.46 5.27 -4.50
CA ALA A 97 22.05 5.60 -4.36
C ALA A 97 21.32 4.61 -3.44
N GLY A 98 20.48 5.14 -2.56
CA GLY A 98 19.75 4.32 -1.59
C GLY A 98 19.32 5.11 -0.37
N PHE A 99 19.15 4.41 0.76
CA PHE A 99 18.65 5.02 1.99
C PHE A 99 19.52 4.65 3.19
N TYR A 100 19.85 5.64 3.99
CA TYR A 100 20.56 5.51 5.27
C TYR A 100 19.57 5.67 6.42
N ARG A 101 19.59 4.74 7.37
CA ARG A 101 18.69 4.74 8.54
C ARG A 101 19.48 4.85 9.82
N LEU A 102 19.02 5.73 10.71
CA LEU A 102 19.45 5.81 12.10
C LEU A 102 18.29 5.37 12.99
N LYS A 103 18.52 4.34 13.82
CA LYS A 103 17.60 3.88 14.86
C LYS A 103 18.22 4.10 16.23
N VAL A 104 17.43 4.57 17.16
CA VAL A 104 17.84 4.85 18.53
C VAL A 104 16.81 4.27 19.49
N TRP A 105 17.26 3.43 20.41
CA TRP A 105 16.42 2.87 21.47
C TRP A 105 16.84 3.44 22.81
N ALA A 106 15.97 4.20 23.49
CA ALA A 106 16.20 4.73 24.83
C ALA A 106 15.64 3.77 25.88
N HIS A 107 16.46 3.44 26.86
CA HIS A 107 16.09 2.59 27.98
C HIS A 107 15.75 3.47 29.19
N VAL A 108 14.46 3.51 29.58
CA VAL A 108 13.97 4.31 30.71
C VAL A 108 13.16 3.43 31.66
N GLY A 109 13.72 3.14 32.83
CA GLY A 109 13.20 2.09 33.72
C GLY A 109 13.28 0.74 33.04
N GLU A 110 12.19 -0.02 33.06
CA GLU A 110 12.08 -1.35 32.41
C GLU A 110 11.58 -1.26 30.95
N LYS A 111 11.37 -0.07 30.41
CA LYS A 111 10.80 0.15 29.07
C LYS A 111 11.84 0.63 28.08
N THR A 112 11.65 0.23 26.84
CA THR A 112 12.44 0.70 25.68
C THR A 112 11.54 1.52 24.76
N TYR A 113 12.05 2.67 24.34
CA TYR A 113 11.38 3.59 23.43
C TYR A 113 12.24 3.77 22.18
N GLU A 114 11.61 3.66 21.02
CA GLU A 114 12.31 3.76 19.73
C GLU A 114 12.07 5.09 19.05
N GLY A 115 13.11 5.62 18.42
CA GLY A 115 13.05 6.68 17.44
C GLY A 115 13.88 6.31 16.23
N LEU A 116 13.40 6.66 15.03
CA LEU A 116 14.13 6.39 13.80
C LEU A 116 13.98 7.53 12.80
N CYS A 117 15.00 7.68 11.96
CA CYS A 117 14.98 8.56 10.79
C CYS A 117 15.73 7.91 9.64
N THR A 118 15.10 7.89 8.47
CA THR A 118 15.70 7.37 7.25
C THR A 118 15.81 8.48 6.22
N VAL A 119 16.97 8.66 5.63
CA VAL A 119 17.24 9.70 4.64
C VAL A 119 17.61 9.10 3.29
N GLY A 120 17.25 9.77 2.21
CA GLY A 120 17.54 9.34 0.84
C GLY A 120 18.83 9.93 0.30
N TYR A 121 19.63 9.12 -0.36
CA TYR A 121 20.82 9.51 -1.12
C TYR A 121 20.57 9.30 -2.60
N ALA A 122 20.35 10.38 -3.34
CA ALA A 122 20.04 10.37 -4.77
C ALA A 122 18.99 9.29 -5.15
N PRO A 123 17.84 9.19 -4.41
CA PRO A 123 16.90 8.09 -4.57
C PRO A 123 16.26 8.04 -5.98
N GLU A 124 16.20 9.17 -6.68
CA GLU A 124 15.71 9.27 -8.06
C GLU A 124 16.61 8.53 -9.07
N THR A 125 17.85 8.21 -8.69
CA THR A 125 18.81 7.47 -9.53
C THR A 125 18.87 5.98 -9.20
N LEU A 126 18.14 5.53 -8.16
CA LEU A 126 18.13 4.14 -7.73
C LEU A 126 17.59 3.25 -8.84
N GLN A 127 18.38 2.22 -9.20
CA GLN A 127 18.00 1.23 -10.18
C GLN A 127 17.65 -0.09 -9.47
N PRO A 128 16.53 -0.73 -9.86
CA PRO A 128 16.21 -2.08 -9.39
C PRO A 128 17.19 -3.12 -9.93
N THR A 129 17.17 -4.28 -9.30
CA THR A 129 17.84 -5.47 -9.86
C THR A 129 17.12 -5.92 -11.13
N ASP A 130 17.90 -6.47 -12.08
CA ASP A 130 17.32 -7.04 -13.28
C ASP A 130 17.00 -8.52 -13.05
N ASN A 131 15.73 -8.81 -12.86
CA ASN A 131 15.20 -10.15 -12.61
C ASN A 131 14.01 -10.49 -13.52
N CYS A 132 13.78 -9.70 -14.59
CA CYS A 132 12.63 -9.90 -15.46
C CYS A 132 12.81 -11.14 -16.33
N PRO A 133 11.93 -12.17 -16.22
CA PRO A 133 11.99 -13.32 -17.12
C PRO A 133 11.73 -12.93 -18.58
N ALA A 134 12.39 -13.59 -19.52
CA ALA A 134 12.26 -13.27 -20.94
C ALA A 134 10.83 -13.51 -21.48
N ASP A 135 10.10 -14.47 -20.91
CA ASP A 135 8.73 -14.82 -21.27
C ASP A 135 7.66 -14.18 -20.34
N PHE A 136 8.03 -13.14 -19.58
CA PHE A 136 7.14 -12.48 -18.61
C PHE A 136 5.81 -12.06 -19.22
N ASP A 137 5.83 -11.36 -20.36
CA ASP A 137 4.62 -10.85 -21.01
C ASP A 137 3.73 -11.98 -21.52
N GLN A 138 4.34 -12.99 -22.14
CA GLN A 138 3.60 -14.15 -22.63
C GLN A 138 2.98 -14.95 -21.48
N PHE A 139 3.72 -15.14 -20.38
CA PHE A 139 3.23 -15.86 -19.20
C PHE A 139 1.95 -15.23 -18.64
N TRP A 140 1.93 -13.91 -18.48
CA TRP A 140 0.78 -13.21 -17.94
C TRP A 140 -0.35 -13.08 -18.93
N ALA A 141 -0.05 -12.85 -20.22
CA ALA A 141 -1.06 -12.83 -21.28
C ALA A 141 -1.81 -14.18 -21.38
N ASP A 142 -1.07 -15.30 -21.36
CA ASP A 142 -1.66 -16.63 -21.41
C ASP A 142 -2.47 -16.95 -20.15
N ALA A 143 -1.98 -16.58 -18.96
CA ALA A 143 -2.67 -16.80 -17.71
C ALA A 143 -4.00 -16.04 -17.67
N TYR A 144 -4.01 -14.77 -18.07
CA TYR A 144 -5.22 -13.94 -18.11
C TYR A 144 -6.19 -14.41 -19.20
N LYS A 145 -5.70 -14.68 -20.41
CA LYS A 145 -6.52 -15.22 -21.51
C LYS A 145 -7.22 -16.52 -21.10
N LYS A 146 -6.47 -17.46 -20.46
CA LYS A 146 -7.05 -18.71 -19.96
C LYS A 146 -8.18 -18.46 -18.96
N ALA A 147 -7.98 -17.54 -18.01
CA ALA A 147 -9.00 -17.20 -17.02
C ALA A 147 -10.21 -16.50 -17.65
N SER A 148 -10.00 -15.64 -18.65
CA SER A 148 -11.07 -14.91 -19.35
C SER A 148 -11.98 -15.81 -20.22
N ASN A 149 -11.54 -17.03 -20.58
CA ASN A 149 -12.37 -18.02 -21.27
C ASN A 149 -13.48 -18.60 -20.38
N TYR A 150 -13.36 -18.47 -19.07
CA TYR A 150 -14.42 -18.87 -18.15
C TYR A 150 -15.38 -17.70 -17.88
N PRO A 151 -16.70 -17.94 -17.84
CA PRO A 151 -17.65 -16.92 -17.45
C PRO A 151 -17.35 -16.43 -16.03
N LEU A 152 -17.66 -15.17 -15.76
CA LEU A 152 -17.53 -14.63 -14.39
C LEU A 152 -18.42 -15.35 -13.39
N ASP A 153 -19.56 -15.89 -13.83
CA ASP A 153 -20.55 -16.52 -12.95
C ASP A 153 -20.80 -15.65 -11.71
N ALA A 154 -21.15 -14.40 -11.96
CA ALA A 154 -21.23 -13.38 -10.94
C ALA A 154 -22.51 -13.47 -10.12
N HIS A 155 -22.39 -13.43 -8.82
CA HIS A 155 -23.50 -13.35 -7.88
C HIS A 155 -23.47 -12.02 -7.14
N ARG A 156 -24.65 -11.45 -6.84
CA ARG A 156 -24.79 -10.15 -6.18
C ARG A 156 -25.94 -10.23 -5.17
N ARG A 157 -25.63 -9.93 -3.90
CA ARG A 157 -26.59 -9.92 -2.78
C ARG A 157 -26.61 -8.55 -2.13
N LEU A 158 -27.78 -7.91 -2.08
CA LEU A 158 -27.94 -6.62 -1.39
C LEU A 158 -27.64 -6.78 0.11
N LEU A 159 -26.99 -5.78 0.70
CA LEU A 159 -26.74 -5.63 2.14
C LEU A 159 -27.53 -4.41 2.65
N PRO A 160 -28.82 -4.56 2.96
CA PRO A 160 -29.68 -3.43 3.31
C PRO A 160 -29.15 -2.64 4.50
N GLU A 161 -28.54 -3.34 5.46
CA GLU A 161 -27.95 -2.77 6.68
C GLU A 161 -26.74 -1.85 6.43
N ARG A 162 -26.14 -1.93 5.23
CA ARG A 162 -25.02 -1.07 4.80
C ARG A 162 -25.42 -0.01 3.79
N CYS A 163 -26.64 -0.09 3.25
CA CYS A 163 -27.12 0.89 2.28
C CYS A 163 -27.35 2.24 2.95
N THR A 164 -27.18 3.31 2.17
CA THR A 164 -27.55 4.68 2.55
C THR A 164 -28.61 5.22 1.59
N GLU A 165 -29.14 6.40 1.82
CA GLU A 165 -30.06 7.05 0.89
C GLU A 165 -29.46 7.27 -0.51
N ARG A 166 -28.11 7.32 -0.60
CA ARG A 166 -27.36 7.66 -1.81
C ARG A 166 -26.53 6.52 -2.40
N VAL A 167 -26.39 5.40 -1.68
CA VAL A 167 -25.52 4.29 -2.08
C VAL A 167 -26.19 2.97 -1.75
N GLN A 168 -26.32 2.10 -2.73
CA GLN A 168 -26.66 0.69 -2.55
C GLN A 168 -25.37 -0.11 -2.38
N VAL A 169 -25.34 -1.00 -1.39
CA VAL A 169 -24.19 -1.82 -1.03
C VAL A 169 -24.52 -3.30 -1.22
N TYR A 170 -23.66 -4.00 -1.92
CA TYR A 170 -23.84 -5.41 -2.24
C TYR A 170 -22.61 -6.22 -1.88
N GLU A 171 -22.81 -7.40 -1.34
CA GLU A 171 -21.79 -8.45 -1.41
C GLU A 171 -21.84 -9.06 -2.81
N VAL A 172 -20.66 -9.20 -3.43
CA VAL A 172 -20.54 -9.81 -4.75
C VAL A 172 -19.53 -10.97 -4.70
N SER A 173 -19.71 -11.94 -5.61
CA SER A 173 -18.71 -12.96 -5.86
C SER A 173 -18.69 -13.34 -7.33
N PHE A 174 -17.52 -13.70 -7.84
CA PHE A 174 -17.31 -14.10 -9.24
C PHE A 174 -16.11 -15.03 -9.37
N ASN A 175 -16.01 -15.74 -10.49
CA ASN A 175 -14.87 -16.61 -10.78
C ASN A 175 -13.60 -15.81 -11.06
N GLY A 176 -12.50 -16.19 -10.38
CA GLY A 176 -11.15 -15.67 -10.57
C GLY A 176 -10.38 -16.46 -11.65
N LEU A 177 -9.35 -17.22 -11.21
CA LEU A 177 -8.42 -17.95 -12.09
C LEU A 177 -9.13 -19.06 -12.91
N ASN A 178 -10.11 -19.73 -12.31
CA ASN A 178 -10.87 -20.82 -12.91
C ASN A 178 -12.22 -20.97 -12.19
N PRO A 179 -13.15 -21.79 -12.72
CA PRO A 179 -14.38 -22.10 -12.01
C PRO A 179 -14.12 -22.69 -10.61
N GLY A 180 -14.85 -22.17 -9.62
CA GLY A 180 -14.65 -22.54 -8.20
C GLY A 180 -13.58 -21.76 -7.46
N ASN A 181 -12.66 -21.08 -8.16
CA ASN A 181 -11.78 -20.10 -7.54
C ASN A 181 -12.51 -18.75 -7.46
N ARG A 182 -13.28 -18.54 -6.37
CA ARG A 182 -14.14 -17.35 -6.22
C ARG A 182 -13.34 -16.16 -5.69
N ILE A 183 -13.69 -14.98 -6.16
CA ILE A 183 -13.35 -13.69 -5.56
C ILE A 183 -14.62 -13.15 -4.93
N TYR A 184 -14.51 -12.62 -3.72
CA TYR A 184 -15.60 -11.96 -3.01
C TYR A 184 -15.27 -10.50 -2.81
N GLY A 185 -16.29 -9.64 -2.76
CA GLY A 185 -16.09 -8.21 -2.55
C GLY A 185 -17.36 -7.49 -2.12
N ILE A 186 -17.18 -6.21 -1.80
CA ILE A 186 -18.29 -5.28 -1.52
C ILE A 186 -18.35 -4.27 -2.66
N LEU A 187 -19.47 -4.28 -3.36
CA LEU A 187 -19.79 -3.35 -4.43
C LEU A 187 -20.70 -2.24 -3.88
N CYS A 188 -20.31 -0.99 -4.08
CA CYS A 188 -21.12 0.17 -3.75
C CYS A 188 -21.51 0.92 -5.03
N ILE A 189 -22.80 1.07 -5.26
CA ILE A 189 -23.37 1.75 -6.43
C ILE A 189 -24.07 3.04 -5.99
N PRO A 190 -23.63 4.21 -6.49
CA PRO A 190 -24.28 5.47 -6.20
C PRO A 190 -25.67 5.54 -6.86
N THR A 191 -26.72 5.83 -6.09
CA THR A 191 -28.11 5.92 -6.55
C THR A 191 -28.57 7.35 -6.86
N ALA A 192 -27.82 8.36 -6.37
CA ALA A 192 -28.16 9.76 -6.54
C ALA A 192 -27.91 10.29 -7.98
N TYR A 193 -27.40 9.47 -8.87
CA TYR A 193 -27.00 9.85 -10.22
C TYR A 193 -27.79 9.02 -11.25
N LYS A 194 -28.34 9.67 -12.27
CA LYS A 194 -29.04 9.01 -13.38
C LYS A 194 -28.10 8.54 -14.48
N ASP A 195 -26.94 9.19 -14.62
CA ASP A 195 -25.96 8.89 -15.64
C ASP A 195 -25.02 7.76 -15.21
N LYS A 196 -24.44 7.07 -16.19
CA LYS A 196 -23.39 6.07 -15.98
C LYS A 196 -22.18 6.71 -15.31
N ARG A 197 -21.52 5.94 -14.44
CA ARG A 197 -20.51 6.46 -13.50
C ARG A 197 -19.11 5.88 -13.75
N PRO A 198 -18.04 6.62 -13.40
CA PRO A 198 -16.70 6.04 -13.34
C PRO A 198 -16.63 4.94 -12.29
N ALA A 199 -15.67 4.02 -12.43
CA ALA A 199 -15.47 2.92 -11.50
C ALA A 199 -14.11 3.00 -10.79
N LEU A 200 -14.06 2.49 -9.57
CA LEU A 200 -12.86 2.37 -8.74
C LEU A 200 -12.79 0.98 -8.11
N LEU A 201 -11.72 0.25 -8.43
CA LEU A 201 -11.38 -0.99 -7.75
C LEU A 201 -10.45 -0.70 -6.58
N ARG A 202 -10.85 -1.14 -5.38
CA ARG A 202 -10.02 -1.14 -4.17
C ARG A 202 -9.44 -2.53 -3.97
N VAL A 203 -8.10 -2.63 -4.06
CA VAL A 203 -7.38 -3.89 -3.88
C VAL A 203 -6.69 -3.95 -2.52
N PRO A 204 -6.69 -5.11 -1.83
CA PRO A 204 -6.33 -5.20 -0.43
C PRO A 204 -4.83 -5.23 -0.16
N GLY A 205 -4.41 -4.67 0.96
CA GLY A 205 -3.14 -4.98 1.59
C GLY A 205 -3.06 -6.45 2.04
N ALA A 206 -1.87 -6.92 2.42
CA ALA A 206 -1.69 -8.28 2.92
C ALA A 206 -2.50 -8.53 4.20
N GLY A 207 -2.92 -9.77 4.38
CA GLY A 207 -3.72 -10.24 5.52
C GLY A 207 -5.07 -10.81 5.11
N VAL A 208 -5.77 -11.40 6.08
CA VAL A 208 -7.07 -12.04 5.91
C VAL A 208 -8.06 -11.29 6.79
N ARG A 209 -9.08 -10.67 6.19
CA ARG A 209 -9.98 -9.76 6.95
C ARG A 209 -11.32 -9.58 6.25
N PRO A 210 -12.36 -9.09 6.98
CA PRO A 210 -13.61 -8.64 6.37
C PRO A 210 -13.42 -7.30 5.65
N TYR A 211 -14.36 -6.97 4.76
CA TYR A 211 -14.38 -5.70 4.04
C TYR A 211 -15.72 -4.99 4.20
N GLN A 212 -15.70 -3.66 4.17
CA GLN A 212 -16.90 -2.83 4.39
C GLN A 212 -17.41 -2.18 3.11
N GLY A 213 -16.56 -2.04 2.10
CA GLY A 213 -16.81 -1.28 0.89
C GLY A 213 -16.45 0.20 1.02
N ASP A 214 -16.13 0.82 -0.10
CA ASP A 214 -15.75 2.24 -0.15
C ASP A 214 -16.97 3.12 -0.42
N ILE A 215 -17.83 3.25 0.61
CA ILE A 215 -19.06 4.08 0.55
C ILE A 215 -18.69 5.56 0.37
N GLU A 216 -17.55 6.01 0.88
CA GLU A 216 -17.13 7.41 0.76
C GLU A 216 -16.95 7.82 -0.70
N GLN A 217 -16.21 7.04 -1.50
CA GLN A 217 -16.03 7.33 -2.91
C GLN A 217 -17.32 7.09 -3.72
N ALA A 218 -18.18 6.17 -3.29
CA ALA A 218 -19.49 5.98 -3.90
C ALA A 218 -20.41 7.18 -3.66
N ASN A 219 -20.39 7.80 -2.48
CA ASN A 219 -21.16 9.02 -2.19
C ASN A 219 -20.80 10.20 -3.10
N ILE A 220 -19.58 10.28 -3.59
CA ILE A 220 -19.14 11.32 -4.54
C ILE A 220 -19.31 10.90 -6.01
N GLY A 221 -19.91 9.75 -6.27
CA GLY A 221 -20.40 9.35 -7.57
C GLY A 221 -19.54 8.35 -8.33
N ALA A 222 -18.62 7.63 -7.70
CA ALA A 222 -17.92 6.50 -8.31
C ALA A 222 -18.62 5.17 -7.96
N ILE A 223 -18.67 4.22 -8.89
CA ILE A 223 -18.94 2.81 -8.55
C ILE A 223 -17.68 2.31 -7.88
N THR A 224 -17.78 1.73 -6.67
CA THR A 224 -16.62 1.18 -5.99
C THR A 224 -16.76 -0.32 -5.76
N LEU A 225 -15.68 -1.06 -5.96
CA LEU A 225 -15.58 -2.47 -5.62
C LEU A 225 -14.36 -2.68 -4.74
N GLU A 226 -14.56 -3.12 -3.51
CA GLU A 226 -13.50 -3.53 -2.60
C GLU A 226 -13.47 -5.06 -2.53
N ILE A 227 -12.34 -5.70 -2.85
CA ILE A 227 -12.25 -7.16 -2.95
C ILE A 227 -11.42 -7.80 -1.86
N GLY A 228 -11.78 -9.04 -1.49
CA GLY A 228 -10.93 -10.00 -0.79
C GLY A 228 -10.32 -10.98 -1.80
N VAL A 229 -9.07 -11.40 -1.60
CA VAL A 229 -8.30 -12.18 -2.57
C VAL A 229 -8.10 -13.65 -2.19
N HIS A 230 -8.67 -14.08 -1.08
CA HIS A 230 -8.43 -15.43 -0.54
C HIS A 230 -9.52 -16.46 -0.89
N GLY A 231 -10.55 -16.07 -1.65
CA GLY A 231 -11.66 -16.97 -2.00
C GLY A 231 -12.64 -17.21 -0.83
N ILE A 232 -12.72 -16.26 0.10
CA ILE A 232 -13.52 -16.32 1.30
C ILE A 232 -14.54 -15.19 1.28
N PRO A 233 -15.83 -15.42 1.64
CA PRO A 233 -16.80 -14.35 1.81
C PRO A 233 -16.25 -13.24 2.70
N VAL A 234 -16.56 -12.00 2.37
CA VAL A 234 -15.94 -10.81 3.02
C VAL A 234 -16.80 -10.20 4.13
N THR A 235 -17.90 -10.86 4.50
CA THR A 235 -18.89 -10.41 5.50
C THR A 235 -19.03 -11.33 6.69
N MET A 236 -18.08 -12.27 6.87
CA MET A 236 -18.09 -13.21 7.99
C MET A 236 -17.62 -12.54 9.30
N PRO A 237 -17.86 -13.16 10.47
CA PRO A 237 -17.32 -12.70 11.74
C PRO A 237 -15.78 -12.62 11.73
N GLN A 238 -15.20 -11.66 12.45
CA GLN A 238 -13.75 -11.42 12.53
C GLN A 238 -12.97 -12.69 12.90
N GLN A 239 -13.49 -13.48 13.83
CA GLN A 239 -12.84 -14.72 14.31
C GLN A 239 -12.49 -15.69 13.17
N VAL A 240 -13.37 -15.80 12.15
CA VAL A 240 -13.11 -16.69 10.99
C VAL A 240 -11.84 -16.27 10.24
N TYR A 241 -11.64 -14.96 10.08
CA TYR A 241 -10.44 -14.44 9.41
C TYR A 241 -9.18 -14.60 10.26
N ASP A 242 -9.30 -14.41 11.57
CA ASP A 242 -8.19 -14.59 12.50
C ASP A 242 -7.75 -16.06 12.52
N ASP A 243 -8.70 -17.01 12.59
CA ASP A 243 -8.42 -18.44 12.53
C ASP A 243 -7.74 -18.86 11.21
N LEU A 244 -8.20 -18.31 10.09
CA LEU A 244 -7.60 -18.58 8.79
C LEU A 244 -6.20 -17.98 8.66
N LEU A 245 -5.99 -16.76 9.15
CA LEU A 245 -4.68 -16.09 9.12
C LEU A 245 -3.64 -16.84 9.94
N HIS A 246 -4.02 -17.33 11.12
CA HIS A 246 -3.12 -18.12 12.00
C HIS A 246 -3.07 -19.61 11.63
N GLY A 247 -3.97 -20.07 10.77
CA GLY A 247 -4.09 -21.45 10.31
C GLY A 247 -3.77 -21.63 8.83
N ALA A 248 -4.77 -21.99 8.04
CA ALA A 248 -4.62 -22.42 6.64
C ALA A 248 -4.04 -21.38 5.69
N LEU A 249 -4.13 -20.09 6.01
CA LEU A 249 -3.59 -19.00 5.21
C LEU A 249 -2.35 -18.35 5.83
N ASN A 250 -1.79 -18.93 6.88
CA ASN A 250 -0.53 -18.46 7.43
C ASN A 250 0.59 -18.62 6.37
N GLY A 251 1.36 -17.55 6.14
CA GLY A 251 2.45 -17.58 5.17
C GLY A 251 1.99 -17.74 3.70
N TYR A 252 0.72 -17.47 3.36
CA TYR A 252 0.20 -17.62 1.98
C TYR A 252 1.06 -16.93 0.92
N TRP A 253 1.78 -15.88 1.31
CA TRP A 253 2.65 -15.11 0.42
C TRP A 253 3.89 -15.88 -0.07
N GLU A 254 4.24 -16.99 0.58
CA GLU A 254 5.35 -17.87 0.19
C GLU A 254 4.89 -19.19 -0.45
N ALA A 255 3.57 -19.44 -0.43
CA ALA A 255 3.02 -20.72 -0.87
C ALA A 255 3.34 -20.97 -2.36
N ASN A 256 4.05 -22.07 -2.63
CA ASN A 256 4.52 -22.52 -3.94
C ASN A 256 5.45 -21.50 -4.65
N LEU A 257 6.28 -20.77 -3.90
CA LEU A 257 7.24 -19.82 -4.47
C LEU A 257 8.28 -20.50 -5.39
N ASP A 258 8.44 -21.80 -5.32
CA ASP A 258 9.32 -22.60 -6.19
C ASP A 258 8.67 -23.01 -7.53
N ASN A 259 7.40 -22.67 -7.75
CA ASN A 259 6.65 -23.03 -8.95
C ASN A 259 5.83 -21.83 -9.47
N ARG A 260 6.28 -21.22 -10.58
CA ARG A 260 5.62 -20.04 -11.16
C ARG A 260 4.14 -20.24 -11.53
N ASP A 261 3.74 -21.48 -11.83
CA ASP A 261 2.38 -21.78 -12.25
C ASP A 261 1.41 -22.02 -11.07
N GLN A 262 1.96 -22.37 -9.90
CA GLN A 262 1.21 -22.72 -8.70
C GLN A 262 1.36 -21.70 -7.57
N MET A 263 2.25 -20.71 -7.70
CA MET A 263 2.43 -19.68 -6.70
C MET A 263 1.10 -19.02 -6.34
N ALA A 264 0.85 -18.89 -5.04
CA ALA A 264 -0.43 -18.37 -4.54
C ALA A 264 -0.81 -17.00 -5.14
N TYR A 265 0.16 -16.17 -5.44
CA TYR A 265 -0.08 -14.86 -6.07
C TYR A 265 -0.61 -14.97 -7.51
N LYS A 266 -0.45 -16.09 -8.22
CA LYS A 266 -1.05 -16.23 -9.57
C LYS A 266 -2.56 -16.08 -9.51
N ARG A 267 -3.23 -16.77 -8.58
CA ARG A 267 -4.68 -16.66 -8.39
C ARG A 267 -5.10 -15.28 -7.89
N ILE A 268 -4.27 -14.64 -7.06
CA ILE A 268 -4.53 -13.31 -6.50
C ILE A 268 -4.47 -12.25 -7.61
N PHE A 269 -3.44 -12.27 -8.45
CA PHE A 269 -3.28 -11.32 -9.55
C PHE A 269 -4.39 -11.49 -10.61
N ILE A 270 -4.62 -12.72 -11.04
CA ILE A 270 -5.71 -12.99 -11.97
C ILE A 270 -7.07 -12.63 -11.36
N GLY A 271 -7.29 -12.89 -10.06
CA GLY A 271 -8.49 -12.49 -9.34
C GLY A 271 -8.73 -10.98 -9.37
N ALA A 272 -7.68 -10.18 -9.21
CA ALA A 272 -7.76 -8.72 -9.32
C ALA A 272 -8.09 -8.26 -10.75
N LEU A 273 -7.51 -8.89 -11.79
CA LEU A 273 -7.86 -8.63 -13.19
C LEU A 273 -9.33 -8.98 -13.47
N ARG A 274 -9.81 -10.12 -12.95
CA ARG A 274 -11.23 -10.53 -13.09
C ARG A 274 -12.20 -9.58 -12.36
N ALA A 275 -11.73 -8.91 -11.29
CA ALA A 275 -12.51 -7.85 -10.66
C ALA A 275 -12.65 -6.61 -11.56
N VAL A 276 -11.65 -6.30 -12.35
CA VAL A 276 -11.78 -5.27 -13.41
C VAL A 276 -12.75 -5.73 -14.47
N ASP A 277 -12.68 -6.99 -14.96
CA ASP A 277 -13.67 -7.55 -15.89
C ASP A 277 -15.10 -7.43 -15.36
N TYR A 278 -15.30 -7.71 -14.06
CA TYR A 278 -16.61 -7.58 -13.42
C TYR A 278 -17.12 -6.13 -13.46
N LEU A 279 -16.29 -5.16 -13.13
CA LEU A 279 -16.66 -3.75 -13.19
C LEU A 279 -17.00 -3.28 -14.61
N THR A 280 -16.27 -3.77 -15.61
CA THR A 280 -16.52 -3.40 -17.03
C THR A 280 -17.84 -3.96 -17.58
N GLN A 281 -18.42 -4.99 -16.94
CA GLN A 281 -19.71 -5.58 -17.34
C GLN A 281 -20.90 -4.93 -16.61
N LEU A 282 -20.67 -4.04 -15.66
CA LEU A 282 -21.76 -3.36 -14.94
C LEU A 282 -22.48 -2.36 -15.87
N PRO A 283 -23.81 -2.41 -15.96
CA PRO A 283 -24.59 -1.48 -16.79
C PRO A 283 -24.45 -0.02 -16.28
N GLU A 284 -24.11 0.16 -15.01
CA GLU A 284 -23.90 1.46 -14.37
C GLU A 284 -22.56 2.10 -14.74
N TRP A 285 -21.57 1.33 -15.24
CA TRP A 285 -20.26 1.87 -15.61
C TRP A 285 -20.33 2.69 -16.91
N ASN A 286 -19.59 3.81 -16.95
CA ASN A 286 -19.61 4.74 -18.07
C ASN A 286 -18.75 4.31 -19.28
N GLY A 287 -18.06 3.16 -19.19
CA GLY A 287 -17.23 2.64 -20.27
C GLY A 287 -15.90 3.38 -20.47
N ARG A 288 -15.49 4.24 -19.51
CA ARG A 288 -14.31 5.10 -19.69
C ARG A 288 -13.36 5.10 -18.50
N GLU A 289 -13.72 5.80 -17.41
CA GLU A 289 -12.82 5.94 -16.27
C GLU A 289 -12.96 4.72 -15.35
N LEU A 290 -11.87 3.97 -15.23
CA LEU A 290 -11.73 2.88 -14.28
C LEU A 290 -10.36 2.97 -13.61
N GLY A 291 -10.36 3.27 -12.32
CA GLY A 291 -9.16 3.32 -11.50
C GLY A 291 -8.95 2.08 -10.65
N VAL A 292 -7.69 1.80 -10.33
CA VAL A 292 -7.33 0.79 -9.32
C VAL A 292 -6.43 1.41 -8.29
N THR A 293 -6.69 1.16 -7.00
CA THR A 293 -5.88 1.72 -5.93
C THR A 293 -5.81 0.80 -4.72
N GLY A 294 -4.64 0.79 -4.07
CA GLY A 294 -4.40 0.03 -2.85
C GLY A 294 -3.05 0.33 -2.22
N ALA A 295 -2.87 -0.14 -0.99
CA ALA A 295 -1.65 0.04 -0.21
C ALA A 295 -0.96 -1.30 0.05
N SER A 296 0.36 -1.29 0.18
CA SER A 296 1.15 -2.48 0.47
C SER A 296 0.99 -3.55 -0.64
N GLN A 297 0.53 -4.77 -0.34
CA GLN A 297 0.10 -5.74 -1.35
C GLN A 297 -0.89 -5.11 -2.35
N GLY A 298 -1.79 -4.22 -1.88
CA GLY A 298 -2.72 -3.51 -2.75
C GLY A 298 -2.02 -2.53 -3.70
N GLY A 299 -0.92 -1.91 -3.29
CA GLY A 299 -0.06 -1.12 -4.17
C GLY A 299 0.52 -1.97 -5.30
N MET A 300 1.01 -3.18 -4.96
CA MET A 300 1.43 -4.16 -5.93
C MET A 300 0.29 -4.57 -6.89
N LEU A 301 -0.89 -4.90 -6.35
CA LEU A 301 -2.05 -5.27 -7.18
C LEU A 301 -2.51 -4.13 -8.09
N SER A 302 -2.33 -2.87 -7.69
CA SER A 302 -2.58 -1.71 -8.55
C SER A 302 -1.62 -1.66 -9.74
N LEU A 303 -0.32 -1.97 -9.52
CA LEU A 303 0.67 -2.10 -10.60
C LEU A 303 0.28 -3.22 -11.57
N VAL A 304 -0.12 -4.40 -11.05
CA VAL A 304 -0.55 -5.55 -11.85
C VAL A 304 -1.75 -5.20 -12.73
N CYS A 305 -2.79 -4.63 -12.14
CA CYS A 305 -4.01 -4.27 -12.89
C CYS A 305 -3.73 -3.20 -13.94
N GLY A 306 -2.95 -2.17 -13.60
CA GLY A 306 -2.61 -1.10 -14.53
C GLY A 306 -1.71 -1.54 -15.68
N ALA A 307 -0.84 -2.53 -15.45
CA ALA A 307 0.07 -3.06 -16.47
C ALA A 307 -0.61 -4.07 -17.42
N LEU A 308 -1.54 -4.88 -16.91
CA LEU A 308 -2.08 -6.04 -17.63
C LEU A 308 -3.50 -5.86 -18.14
N HIS A 309 -4.27 -4.91 -17.62
CA HIS A 309 -5.69 -4.80 -18.00
C HIS A 309 -5.98 -3.51 -18.78
N PRO A 310 -6.40 -3.59 -20.06
CA PRO A 310 -6.54 -2.41 -20.94
C PRO A 310 -7.66 -1.44 -20.52
N ALA A 311 -8.64 -1.87 -19.74
CA ALA A 311 -9.71 -0.99 -19.26
C ALA A 311 -9.30 -0.11 -18.08
N VAL A 312 -8.15 -0.37 -17.44
CA VAL A 312 -7.65 0.47 -16.34
C VAL A 312 -7.04 1.74 -16.90
N THR A 313 -7.52 2.90 -16.44
CA THR A 313 -7.14 4.20 -16.98
C THR A 313 -6.24 5.02 -16.06
N PHE A 314 -6.14 4.66 -14.79
CA PHE A 314 -5.22 5.25 -13.82
C PHE A 314 -5.04 4.33 -12.60
N VAL A 315 -3.93 4.48 -11.88
CA VAL A 315 -3.67 3.71 -10.67
C VAL A 315 -3.13 4.57 -9.52
N GLY A 316 -3.59 4.27 -8.30
CA GLY A 316 -3.03 4.80 -7.06
C GLY A 316 -2.20 3.72 -6.36
N VAL A 317 -0.89 3.94 -6.26
CA VAL A 317 0.10 2.99 -5.75
C VAL A 317 0.70 3.49 -4.45
N VAL A 318 0.37 2.82 -3.35
CA VAL A 318 0.77 3.27 -2.02
C VAL A 318 1.74 2.26 -1.41
N HIS A 319 2.92 2.71 -1.00
CA HIS A 319 4.02 1.89 -0.47
C HIS A 319 3.98 0.44 -0.99
N PRO A 320 4.17 0.22 -2.31
CA PRO A 320 3.90 -1.06 -2.96
C PRO A 320 4.83 -2.16 -2.45
N ALA A 321 4.24 -3.23 -1.92
CA ALA A 321 4.96 -4.44 -1.55
C ALA A 321 5.46 -5.20 -2.78
N MET A 322 6.27 -6.21 -2.58
CA MET A 322 6.78 -7.14 -3.61
C MET A 322 7.49 -6.45 -4.79
N CYS A 323 8.23 -5.38 -4.51
CA CYS A 323 9.05 -4.69 -5.52
C CYS A 323 10.53 -4.93 -5.24
N ASP A 324 11.31 -5.19 -6.28
CA ASP A 324 12.74 -5.47 -6.23
C ASP A 324 13.07 -6.65 -5.27
N LEU A 325 12.38 -7.77 -5.48
CA LEU A 325 12.40 -8.94 -4.60
C LEU A 325 13.79 -9.57 -4.46
N THR A 326 14.63 -9.46 -5.47
CA THR A 326 15.98 -10.03 -5.50
C THR A 326 17.08 -9.06 -5.06
N ALA A 327 16.74 -7.83 -4.67
CA ALA A 327 17.70 -6.80 -4.26
C ALA A 327 18.62 -7.27 -3.11
N SER A 328 18.10 -8.05 -2.16
CA SER A 328 18.89 -8.59 -1.05
C SER A 328 20.01 -9.54 -1.46
N LEU A 329 19.89 -10.20 -2.62
CA LEU A 329 20.96 -11.03 -3.20
C LEU A 329 22.16 -10.19 -3.67
N HIS A 330 21.98 -8.89 -3.78
CA HIS A 330 22.98 -7.90 -4.19
C HIS A 330 23.32 -6.91 -3.06
N GLY A 331 23.00 -7.25 -1.81
CA GLY A 331 23.28 -6.40 -0.64
C GLY A 331 22.48 -5.10 -0.62
N LYS A 332 21.31 -5.06 -1.27
CA LYS A 332 20.39 -3.91 -1.29
C LYS A 332 19.10 -4.23 -0.55
N ALA A 333 18.46 -3.24 0.03
CA ALA A 333 17.15 -3.42 0.66
C ALA A 333 16.11 -3.85 -0.38
N CYS A 334 15.36 -4.92 -0.07
CA CYS A 334 14.35 -5.52 -0.93
C CYS A 334 12.93 -5.28 -0.39
N GLY A 335 11.90 -5.39 -1.24
CA GLY A 335 10.52 -5.26 -0.83
C GLY A 335 10.02 -6.44 0.02
N TRP A 336 8.97 -6.18 0.83
CA TRP A 336 8.22 -7.23 1.51
C TRP A 336 7.76 -8.30 0.49
N PRO A 337 7.78 -9.60 0.82
CA PRO A 337 8.03 -10.20 2.13
C PRO A 337 9.48 -10.60 2.42
N HIS A 338 10.45 -9.97 1.75
CA HIS A 338 11.89 -10.15 2.00
C HIS A 338 12.36 -11.59 1.76
N TYR A 339 11.87 -12.27 0.74
CA TYR A 339 12.04 -13.70 0.48
C TYR A 339 13.48 -14.21 0.64
N PHE A 340 14.47 -13.41 0.22
CA PHE A 340 15.85 -13.86 0.16
C PHE A 340 16.77 -13.14 1.15
N TYR A 341 16.23 -12.25 1.99
CA TYR A 341 17.03 -11.52 2.96
C TYR A 341 17.67 -12.48 3.98
N GLY A 342 18.98 -12.33 4.19
CA GLY A 342 19.75 -13.17 5.10
C GLY A 342 20.05 -14.59 4.60
N GLN A 343 19.56 -14.98 3.42
CA GLN A 343 19.84 -16.29 2.85
C GLN A 343 21.21 -16.30 2.13
N LYS A 344 22.11 -17.20 2.55
CA LYS A 344 23.43 -17.36 1.92
C LYS A 344 23.34 -18.16 0.60
N GLN A 345 22.42 -19.10 0.52
CA GLN A 345 22.19 -19.97 -0.65
C GLN A 345 20.69 -20.06 -0.92
N PRO A 346 20.12 -19.08 -1.62
CA PRO A 346 18.70 -19.11 -1.96
C PRO A 346 18.41 -20.19 -2.99
N ASP A 347 17.23 -20.80 -2.90
CA ASP A 347 16.74 -21.75 -3.88
C ASP A 347 16.59 -21.08 -5.26
N ALA A 348 17.30 -21.60 -6.26
CA ALA A 348 17.31 -21.05 -7.61
C ALA A 348 15.91 -21.03 -8.27
N LYS A 349 15.04 -22.01 -7.96
CA LYS A 349 13.66 -22.04 -8.48
C LYS A 349 12.84 -20.91 -7.88
N LYS A 350 12.98 -20.66 -6.57
CA LYS A 350 12.31 -19.54 -5.90
C LYS A 350 12.77 -18.19 -6.45
N VAL A 351 14.06 -18.02 -6.67
CA VAL A 351 14.63 -16.81 -7.29
C VAL A 351 14.05 -16.61 -8.68
N ALA A 352 14.08 -17.63 -9.54
CA ALA A 352 13.54 -17.55 -10.90
C ALA A 352 12.03 -17.26 -10.89
N THR A 353 11.26 -17.92 -10.02
CA THR A 353 9.81 -17.68 -9.89
C THR A 353 9.51 -16.27 -9.43
N SER A 354 10.29 -15.71 -8.49
CA SER A 354 10.03 -14.37 -7.94
C SER A 354 10.03 -13.29 -9.01
N GLY A 355 10.79 -13.43 -10.09
CA GLY A 355 10.81 -12.49 -11.21
C GLY A 355 9.47 -12.33 -11.92
N TYR A 356 8.64 -13.38 -11.99
CA TYR A 356 7.29 -13.28 -12.56
C TYR A 356 6.33 -12.48 -11.67
N TYR A 357 6.64 -12.33 -10.38
CA TYR A 357 5.78 -11.73 -9.38
C TYR A 357 6.36 -10.44 -8.79
N ASP A 358 7.47 -9.94 -9.33
CA ASP A 358 8.10 -8.70 -8.89
C ASP A 358 7.37 -7.47 -9.44
N GLY A 359 6.95 -6.57 -8.55
CA GLY A 359 6.22 -5.34 -8.87
C GLY A 359 6.96 -4.41 -9.82
N VAL A 360 8.29 -4.43 -9.79
CA VAL A 360 9.12 -3.63 -10.71
C VAL A 360 8.86 -4.03 -12.17
N ASN A 361 8.65 -5.33 -12.46
CA ASN A 361 8.41 -5.80 -13.80
C ASN A 361 7.05 -5.38 -14.34
N PHE A 362 6.03 -5.20 -13.48
CA PHE A 362 4.76 -4.57 -13.86
C PHE A 362 4.90 -3.06 -13.99
N ALA A 363 5.63 -2.40 -13.08
CA ALA A 363 5.86 -0.96 -13.13
C ALA A 363 6.54 -0.51 -14.43
N ARG A 364 7.48 -1.30 -14.98
CA ARG A 364 8.12 -1.07 -16.31
C ARG A 364 7.12 -1.00 -17.46
N ARG A 365 5.94 -1.62 -17.31
CA ARG A 365 4.86 -1.70 -18.32
C ARG A 365 3.75 -0.69 -18.10
N LEU A 366 3.84 0.09 -17.02
CA LEU A 366 2.80 1.03 -16.64
C LEU A 366 2.94 2.33 -17.45
N THR A 367 2.01 2.56 -18.38
CA THR A 367 1.99 3.72 -19.28
C THR A 367 0.88 4.72 -18.97
N ILE A 368 -0.08 4.34 -18.12
CA ILE A 368 -1.21 5.16 -17.71
C ILE A 368 -0.84 6.09 -16.55
N PRO A 369 -1.63 7.15 -16.28
CA PRO A 369 -1.42 8.02 -15.13
C PRO A 369 -1.36 7.25 -13.81
N CYS A 370 -0.34 7.51 -13.00
CA CYS A 370 -0.15 6.88 -11.71
C CYS A 370 0.24 7.87 -10.62
N TRP A 371 -0.24 7.59 -9.42
CA TRP A 371 0.06 8.32 -8.21
C TRP A 371 0.76 7.38 -7.23
N PHE A 372 1.97 7.75 -6.83
CA PHE A 372 2.75 7.03 -5.84
C PHE A 372 2.82 7.82 -4.54
N SER A 373 2.69 7.13 -3.42
CA SER A 373 2.94 7.73 -2.11
C SER A 373 3.54 6.71 -1.14
N PHE A 374 4.59 7.12 -0.44
CA PHE A 374 5.25 6.30 0.59
C PHE A 374 6.11 7.18 1.51
N GLY A 375 6.54 6.61 2.62
CA GLY A 375 7.44 7.23 3.58
C GLY A 375 8.83 6.62 3.56
N TYR A 376 9.81 7.34 4.14
CA TYR A 376 11.19 6.83 4.26
C TYR A 376 11.37 5.95 5.50
N ASN A 377 10.57 6.19 6.54
CA ASN A 377 10.62 5.42 7.77
C ASN A 377 9.88 4.08 7.71
N ASP A 378 9.42 3.67 6.53
CA ASP A 378 8.75 2.38 6.37
C ASP A 378 9.75 1.23 6.57
N GLU A 379 9.46 0.35 7.54
CA GLU A 379 10.25 -0.83 7.87
C GLU A 379 9.66 -2.11 7.31
N VAL A 380 8.39 -2.07 6.91
CA VAL A 380 7.69 -3.21 6.28
C VAL A 380 7.99 -3.23 4.79
N VAL A 381 7.83 -2.08 4.12
CA VAL A 381 8.15 -1.89 2.71
C VAL A 381 9.22 -0.80 2.59
N PRO A 382 10.50 -1.16 2.57
CA PRO A 382 11.59 -0.20 2.52
C PRO A 382 11.47 0.77 1.35
N PRO A 383 11.79 2.07 1.52
CA PRO A 383 11.67 3.06 0.46
C PRO A 383 12.51 2.73 -0.78
N ASN A 384 13.57 1.93 -0.65
CA ASN A 384 14.35 1.42 -1.77
C ASN A 384 13.47 0.70 -2.79
N SER A 385 12.61 -0.22 -2.33
CA SER A 385 11.75 -1.02 -3.21
C SER A 385 10.63 -0.19 -3.84
N ALA A 386 10.09 0.79 -3.10
CA ALA A 386 9.08 1.71 -3.64
C ALA A 386 9.67 2.62 -4.74
N TYR A 387 10.88 3.16 -4.53
CA TYR A 387 11.59 3.92 -5.55
C TYR A 387 12.01 3.06 -6.75
N ALA A 388 12.39 1.81 -6.53
CA ALA A 388 12.71 0.88 -7.62
C ALA A 388 11.54 0.74 -8.60
N ALA A 389 10.31 0.62 -8.09
CA ALA A 389 9.11 0.59 -8.94
C ALA A 389 8.80 1.98 -9.55
N TYR A 390 8.86 3.05 -8.74
CA TYR A 390 8.58 4.41 -9.21
C TYR A 390 9.51 4.84 -10.34
N ASN A 391 10.82 4.61 -10.21
CA ASN A 391 11.83 5.11 -11.16
C ASN A 391 11.71 4.47 -12.55
N VAL A 392 11.21 3.23 -12.65
CA VAL A 392 11.04 2.51 -13.93
C VAL A 392 9.69 2.72 -14.59
N THR A 393 8.73 3.33 -13.89
CA THR A 393 7.40 3.61 -14.42
C THR A 393 7.46 4.62 -15.56
N GLN A 394 6.81 4.34 -16.69
CA GLN A 394 6.91 5.12 -17.93
C GLN A 394 5.79 6.15 -18.10
N GLY A 395 4.61 5.90 -17.53
CA GLY A 395 3.46 6.79 -17.61
C GLY A 395 3.63 8.11 -16.87
N GLN A 396 2.67 9.02 -17.04
CA GLN A 396 2.60 10.23 -16.24
C GLN A 396 2.51 9.85 -14.76
N ARG A 397 3.53 10.16 -13.97
CA ARG A 397 3.63 9.78 -12.57
C ARG A 397 3.66 11.00 -11.65
N THR A 398 2.93 10.91 -10.56
CA THR A 398 2.95 11.87 -9.44
C THR A 398 3.54 11.17 -8.24
N LEU A 399 4.56 11.75 -7.62
CA LEU A 399 5.13 11.26 -6.36
C LEU A 399 4.74 12.19 -5.22
N LYS A 400 4.16 11.61 -4.17
CA LYS A 400 3.84 12.29 -2.91
C LYS A 400 4.58 11.61 -1.78
N LEU A 401 5.65 12.24 -1.34
CA LEU A 401 6.50 11.76 -0.27
C LEU A 401 6.08 12.35 1.07
N TYR A 402 6.00 11.47 2.05
CA TYR A 402 5.83 11.81 3.45
C TYR A 402 6.98 11.14 4.24
N PRO A 403 8.20 11.71 4.19
CA PRO A 403 9.41 11.02 4.67
C PRO A 403 9.31 10.48 6.09
N ALA A 404 8.60 11.20 6.97
CA ALA A 404 8.43 10.80 8.36
C ALA A 404 7.48 9.62 8.58
N THR A 405 6.67 9.20 7.59
CA THR A 405 5.77 8.06 7.77
C THR A 405 6.50 6.73 7.66
N GLY A 406 6.06 5.78 8.49
CA GLY A 406 6.31 4.35 8.31
C GLY A 406 5.27 3.71 7.39
N HIS A 407 4.82 2.49 7.73
CA HIS A 407 3.79 1.75 6.98
C HIS A 407 2.36 2.22 7.34
N PHE A 408 2.14 3.53 7.32
CA PHE A 408 0.87 4.19 7.63
C PHE A 408 0.77 5.53 6.90
N TRP A 409 -0.41 6.15 6.91
CA TRP A 409 -0.68 7.43 6.29
C TRP A 409 -1.01 8.52 7.30
N PHE A 410 -0.53 9.74 7.05
CA PHE A 410 -1.04 10.95 7.69
C PHE A 410 -2.38 11.36 7.08
N GLN A 411 -3.13 12.21 7.79
CA GLN A 411 -4.41 12.74 7.32
C GLN A 411 -4.26 13.52 6.01
N GLU A 412 -3.23 14.35 5.91
CA GLU A 412 -2.91 15.15 4.72
C GLU A 412 -2.65 14.27 3.49
N GLN A 413 -2.05 13.11 3.68
CA GLN A 413 -1.78 12.14 2.63
C GLN A 413 -3.09 11.53 2.07
N TRP A 414 -4.06 11.24 2.95
CA TRP A 414 -5.41 10.84 2.56
C TRP A 414 -6.14 11.93 1.77
N GLU A 415 -6.01 13.19 2.18
CA GLU A 415 -6.64 14.33 1.53
C GLU A 415 -6.07 14.56 0.12
N GLU A 416 -4.75 14.54 -0.03
CA GLU A 416 -4.09 14.64 -1.34
C GLU A 416 -4.45 13.49 -2.28
N TRP A 417 -4.52 12.25 -1.75
CA TRP A 417 -4.97 11.09 -2.53
C TRP A 417 -6.40 11.25 -3.01
N ARG A 418 -7.33 11.68 -2.13
CA ARG A 418 -8.73 11.93 -2.51
C ARG A 418 -8.87 13.01 -3.57
N GLU A 419 -8.11 14.08 -3.44
CA GLU A 419 -8.11 15.17 -4.43
C GLU A 419 -7.63 14.68 -5.79
N TRP A 420 -6.50 13.96 -5.82
CA TRP A 420 -5.98 13.36 -7.05
C TRP A 420 -6.99 12.40 -7.68
N LEU A 421 -7.58 11.52 -6.88
CA LEU A 421 -8.58 10.54 -7.33
C LEU A 421 -9.79 11.23 -7.95
N ARG A 422 -10.33 12.28 -7.32
CA ARG A 422 -11.44 13.06 -7.86
C ARG A 422 -11.13 13.68 -9.22
N LYS A 423 -9.89 14.14 -9.41
CA LYS A 423 -9.43 14.69 -10.70
C LYS A 423 -9.40 13.61 -11.79
N GLN A 424 -8.99 12.38 -11.46
CA GLN A 424 -8.97 11.27 -12.42
C GLN A 424 -10.39 10.83 -12.79
N LEU A 425 -11.28 10.70 -11.82
CA LEU A 425 -12.67 10.26 -12.01
C LEU A 425 -13.55 11.30 -12.75
N LYS A 426 -13.12 12.55 -12.87
CA LYS A 426 -13.87 13.65 -13.51
C LYS A 426 -13.24 14.15 -14.82
N LYS A 427 -12.17 13.53 -15.32
CA LYS A 427 -11.51 14.01 -16.55
C LYS A 427 -12.48 14.03 -17.72
N PRO A 428 -12.63 15.18 -18.43
CA PRO A 428 -13.28 15.18 -19.74
C PRO A 428 -12.42 14.35 -20.70
N HIS A 429 -13.01 13.35 -21.33
CA HIS A 429 -12.31 12.58 -22.37
C HIS A 429 -12.08 13.48 -23.60
N PRO A 430 -10.91 13.40 -24.26
CA PRO A 430 -10.79 13.89 -25.62
C PRO A 430 -11.90 13.19 -26.46
N GLN A 431 -12.72 13.99 -27.13
CA GLN A 431 -13.68 13.42 -28.09
C GLN A 431 -12.92 12.55 -29.08
N PRO A 432 -13.42 11.35 -29.45
CA PRO A 432 -12.84 10.60 -30.55
C PRO A 432 -12.79 11.54 -31.75
N LEU A 433 -11.61 11.69 -32.37
CA LEU A 433 -11.48 12.40 -33.63
C LEU A 433 -12.58 11.86 -34.56
N SER A 434 -13.54 12.71 -34.88
CA SER A 434 -14.55 12.39 -35.89
C SER A 434 -13.77 11.99 -37.14
N LYS A 435 -13.89 10.74 -37.58
CA LYS A 435 -13.43 10.32 -38.89
C LYS A 435 -14.10 11.27 -39.87
N GLY A 436 -13.31 12.22 -40.41
CA GLY A 436 -13.75 13.09 -41.46
C GLY A 436 -14.38 12.21 -42.55
N ARG A 437 -15.63 12.47 -42.86
CA ARG A 437 -16.23 11.93 -44.08
C ARG A 437 -15.41 12.54 -45.22
N GLY A 438 -14.60 11.69 -45.85
CA GLY A 438 -14.00 12.06 -47.12
C GLY A 438 -15.15 12.21 -48.12
N GLU A 439 -15.25 13.38 -48.66
CA GLU A 439 -15.85 13.62 -49.98
C GLU A 439 -14.87 13.18 -51.07
#